data_65a02c7f09ccc8926577db0e56a27dab
#
_entry.id   65a02c7f09ccc8926577db0e56a27dab
#
_cell.length_a   1.000
_cell.length_b   1.000
_cell.length_c   1.000
_cell.angle_alpha   90.00
_cell.angle_beta   90.00
_cell.angle_gamma   90.00
#
_symmetry.space_group_name_H-M   'P 1'
#
loop_
_entity.id
_entity.type
_entity.pdbx_description
1 polymer ?
#
loop_
_entity_poly.entity_id
_entity_poly.type
_entity_poly.pdbx_seq_one_letter_code
_entity_poly.pdbx_strand_id
1 'polypeptide(L)'
;NMPIVAWSIILIFSFKQSELTGLIALIFVTFGYLTRTFMEIIDEVSGNIIEALSATGAGYFQIIFQGVIPTISSQLISWVLYYIENSVREVTLIGVLTGTGIGFIFNIYYRSFRYDTAGLVILVVVLLVIGIELLSNKIRKKLM
;
A
#
# COMPACT_ATOMS: atom_id res chain seq x y z
N ASN A 1 -5.34 5.72 -11.07
CA ASN A 1 -6.11 5.38 -9.85
C ASN A 1 -7.29 4.45 -10.13
N MET A 2 -7.02 3.31 -10.74
CA MET A 2 -8.04 2.27 -10.91
C MET A 2 -8.02 1.35 -9.69
N PRO A 3 -9.19 0.85 -9.23
CA PRO A 3 -9.25 -0.13 -8.16
C PRO A 3 -8.47 -1.40 -8.51
N ILE A 4 -7.84 -2.02 -7.52
CA ILE A 4 -7.03 -3.23 -7.70
C ILE A 4 -7.83 -4.38 -8.33
N VAL A 5 -9.12 -4.46 -8.02
CA VAL A 5 -10.05 -5.44 -8.61
C VAL A 5 -10.14 -5.29 -10.13
N ALA A 6 -10.20 -4.06 -10.65
CA ALA A 6 -10.24 -3.80 -12.07
C ALA A 6 -8.96 -4.25 -12.78
N TRP A 7 -7.79 -3.94 -12.19
CA TRP A 7 -6.51 -4.44 -12.69
C TRP A 7 -6.43 -5.96 -12.68
N SER A 8 -6.88 -6.59 -11.60
CA SER A 8 -6.89 -8.06 -11.49
C SER A 8 -7.74 -8.69 -12.58
N ILE A 9 -8.92 -8.16 -12.88
CA ILE A 9 -9.80 -8.66 -13.93
C ILE A 9 -9.14 -8.51 -15.31
N ILE A 10 -8.57 -7.35 -15.63
CA ILE A 10 -7.89 -7.12 -16.90
C ILE A 10 -6.71 -8.09 -17.06
N LEU A 11 -5.91 -8.28 -16.03
CA LEU A 11 -4.73 -9.12 -16.08
C LEU A 11 -5.06 -10.63 -16.13
N ILE A 12 -6.21 -11.06 -15.60
CA ILE A 12 -6.68 -12.45 -15.69
C ILE A 12 -6.85 -12.85 -17.18
N PHE A 13 -7.28 -11.95 -18.05
CA PHE A 13 -7.42 -12.25 -19.47
C PHE A 13 -6.06 -12.54 -20.16
N SER A 14 -4.98 -11.95 -19.67
CA SER A 14 -3.62 -12.13 -20.22
C SER A 14 -2.83 -13.23 -19.53
N PHE A 15 -2.91 -13.30 -18.19
CA PHE A 15 -2.07 -14.17 -17.36
C PHE A 15 -2.85 -15.30 -16.68
N LYS A 16 -4.16 -15.43 -16.96
CA LYS A 16 -5.07 -16.38 -16.34
C LYS A 16 -5.14 -16.15 -14.80
N GLN A 17 -5.76 -17.08 -14.10
CA GLN A 17 -5.77 -17.08 -12.63
C GLN A 17 -4.44 -17.62 -12.12
N SER A 18 -3.57 -16.74 -11.64
CA SER A 18 -2.23 -17.09 -11.16
C SER A 18 -1.74 -16.10 -10.10
N GLU A 19 -0.74 -16.50 -9.34
CA GLU A 19 -0.08 -15.63 -8.36
C GLU A 19 0.54 -14.40 -9.02
N LEU A 20 1.09 -14.56 -10.24
CA LEU A 20 1.64 -13.45 -11.03
C LEU A 20 0.59 -12.38 -11.33
N THR A 21 -0.64 -12.78 -11.65
CA THR A 21 -1.74 -11.84 -11.91
C THR A 21 -2.01 -10.96 -10.70
N GLY A 22 -2.11 -11.56 -9.51
CA GLY A 22 -2.32 -10.84 -8.26
C GLY A 22 -1.16 -9.90 -7.93
N LEU A 23 0.06 -10.38 -8.08
CA LEU A 23 1.28 -9.62 -7.80
C LEU A 23 1.44 -8.42 -8.73
N ILE A 24 1.25 -8.60 -10.03
CA ILE A 24 1.32 -7.50 -11.01
C ILE A 24 0.22 -6.47 -10.76
N ALA A 25 -1.01 -6.89 -10.48
CA ALA A 25 -2.10 -5.99 -10.13
C ALA A 25 -1.75 -5.13 -8.90
N LEU A 26 -1.21 -5.75 -7.85
CA LEU A 26 -0.77 -5.07 -6.64
C LEU A 26 0.34 -4.06 -6.92
N ILE A 27 1.35 -4.43 -7.71
CA ILE A 27 2.46 -3.54 -8.07
C ILE A 27 1.94 -2.30 -8.81
N PHE A 28 1.10 -2.45 -9.83
CA PHE A 28 0.58 -1.33 -10.60
C PHE A 28 -0.21 -0.35 -9.73
N VAL A 29 -1.08 -0.87 -8.87
CA VAL A 29 -1.90 -0.04 -7.99
C VAL A 29 -1.04 0.66 -6.95
N THR A 30 -0.17 -0.07 -6.26
CA THR A 30 0.71 0.49 -5.23
C THR A 30 1.65 1.55 -5.81
N PHE A 31 2.26 1.28 -6.97
CA PHE A 31 3.11 2.24 -7.65
C PHE A 31 2.35 3.53 -7.99
N GLY A 32 1.13 3.42 -8.56
CA GLY A 32 0.32 4.58 -8.89
C GLY A 32 -0.06 5.41 -7.66
N TYR A 33 -0.48 4.77 -6.58
CA TYR A 33 -0.82 5.46 -5.33
C TYR A 33 0.38 6.13 -4.68
N LEU A 34 1.49 5.41 -4.50
CA LEU A 34 2.68 5.96 -3.86
C LEU A 34 3.24 7.14 -4.66
N THR A 35 3.32 7.00 -5.99
CA THR A 35 3.81 8.09 -6.84
C THR A 35 2.97 9.34 -6.66
N ARG A 36 1.64 9.22 -6.74
CA ARG A 36 0.73 10.35 -6.55
C ARG A 36 0.87 10.98 -5.17
N THR A 37 0.82 10.15 -4.12
CA THR A 37 0.92 10.64 -2.75
C THR A 37 2.24 11.35 -2.49
N PHE A 38 3.36 10.81 -3.01
CA PHE A 38 4.67 11.43 -2.84
C PHE A 38 4.76 12.76 -3.58
N MET A 39 4.19 12.85 -4.78
CA MET A 39 4.12 14.12 -5.51
C MET A 39 3.30 15.17 -4.74
N GLU A 40 2.12 14.80 -4.24
CA GLU A 40 1.27 15.70 -3.45
C GLU A 40 1.99 16.21 -2.18
N ILE A 41 2.70 15.35 -1.46
CA ILE A 41 3.47 15.74 -0.27
C ILE A 41 4.61 16.69 -0.64
N ILE A 42 5.33 16.40 -1.71
CA ILE A 42 6.43 17.25 -2.18
C ILE A 42 5.88 18.63 -2.58
N ASP A 43 4.80 18.66 -3.33
CA ASP A 43 4.20 19.92 -3.80
C ASP A 43 3.68 20.77 -2.63
N GLU A 44 3.05 20.15 -1.63
CA GLU A 44 2.52 20.85 -0.45
C GLU A 44 3.63 21.49 0.40
N VAL A 45 4.74 20.78 0.60
CA VAL A 45 5.78 21.17 1.56
C VAL A 45 6.91 21.96 0.88
N SER A 46 7.19 21.71 -0.39
CA SER A 46 8.40 22.23 -1.05
C SER A 46 8.38 23.73 -1.28
N GLY A 47 7.22 24.34 -1.55
CA GLY A 47 7.12 25.74 -1.93
C GLY A 47 7.79 26.70 -0.92
N ASN A 48 7.37 26.64 0.33
CA ASN A 48 7.89 27.51 1.39
C ASN A 48 9.36 27.24 1.71
N ILE A 49 9.78 25.96 1.65
CA ILE A 49 11.15 25.55 1.95
C ILE A 49 12.10 26.00 0.84
N ILE A 50 11.69 25.83 -0.41
CA ILE A 50 12.47 26.26 -1.58
C ILE A 50 12.67 27.77 -1.56
N GLU A 51 11.60 28.54 -1.30
CA GLU A 51 11.66 29.98 -1.22
C GLU A 51 12.60 30.46 -0.10
N ALA A 52 12.43 29.92 1.11
CA ALA A 52 13.24 30.29 2.26
C ALA A 52 14.74 29.97 2.05
N LEU A 53 15.06 28.77 1.55
CA LEU A 53 16.45 28.37 1.34
C LEU A 53 17.08 29.06 0.12
N SER A 54 16.33 29.32 -0.94
CA SER A 54 16.82 30.04 -2.09
C SER A 54 17.18 31.51 -1.74
N ALA A 55 16.41 32.13 -0.84
CA ALA A 55 16.72 33.45 -0.31
C ALA A 55 18.05 33.52 0.46
N THR A 56 18.52 32.40 1.01
CA THR A 56 19.86 32.31 1.66
C THR A 56 20.99 32.01 0.67
N GLY A 57 20.70 31.86 -0.62
CA GLY A 57 21.68 31.51 -1.65
C GLY A 57 22.02 30.00 -1.70
N ALA A 58 21.22 29.15 -1.11
CA ALA A 58 21.42 27.69 -1.14
C ALA A 58 21.33 27.15 -2.56
N GLY A 59 22.25 26.24 -2.93
CA GLY A 59 22.20 25.53 -4.20
C GLY A 59 21.09 24.47 -4.25
N TYR A 60 20.67 24.08 -5.47
CA TYR A 60 19.60 23.12 -5.72
C TYR A 60 19.70 21.82 -4.90
N PHE A 61 20.88 21.21 -4.86
CA PHE A 61 21.11 19.99 -4.09
C PHE A 61 21.01 20.22 -2.57
N GLN A 62 21.42 21.38 -2.08
CA GLN A 62 21.29 21.73 -0.67
C GLN A 62 19.82 21.88 -0.27
N ILE A 63 19.02 22.53 -1.12
CA ILE A 63 17.59 22.70 -0.90
C ILE A 63 16.91 21.33 -0.82
N ILE A 64 17.21 20.41 -1.73
CA ILE A 64 16.60 19.07 -1.74
C ILE A 64 17.04 18.24 -0.53
N PHE A 65 18.34 18.06 -0.33
CA PHE A 65 18.83 17.10 0.66
C PHE A 65 18.83 17.64 2.10
N GLN A 66 18.93 18.95 2.30
CA GLN A 66 18.95 19.56 3.63
C GLN A 66 17.62 20.20 4.01
N GLY A 67 16.78 20.55 3.05
CA GLY A 67 15.47 21.14 3.28
C GLY A 67 14.31 20.18 3.05
N VAL A 68 14.08 19.83 1.80
CA VAL A 68 12.85 19.09 1.41
C VAL A 68 12.83 17.67 1.98
N ILE A 69 13.84 16.85 1.68
CA ILE A 69 13.86 15.43 2.08
C ILE A 69 13.71 15.24 3.60
N PRO A 70 14.48 15.93 4.47
CA PRO A 70 14.32 15.75 5.91
C PRO A 70 12.92 16.12 6.41
N THR A 71 12.32 17.17 5.84
CA THR A 71 11.01 17.64 6.26
C THR A 71 9.89 16.67 5.90
N ILE A 72 9.94 16.08 4.70
CA ILE A 72 8.88 15.16 4.22
C ILE A 72 9.11 13.70 4.63
N SER A 73 10.30 13.33 5.09
CA SER A 73 10.68 11.92 5.32
C SER A 73 9.74 11.19 6.28
N SER A 74 9.35 11.81 7.38
CA SER A 74 8.43 11.23 8.37
C SER A 74 7.05 10.96 7.75
N GLN A 75 6.56 11.89 6.92
CA GLN A 75 5.28 11.78 6.23
C GLN A 75 5.33 10.70 5.15
N LEU A 76 6.41 10.62 4.36
CA LEU A 76 6.62 9.57 3.36
C LEU A 76 6.61 8.17 4.01
N ILE A 77 7.35 7.98 5.10
CA ILE A 77 7.38 6.71 5.83
C ILE A 77 5.98 6.35 6.36
N SER A 78 5.26 7.33 6.90
CA SER A 78 3.90 7.11 7.41
C SER A 78 2.94 6.63 6.31
N TRP A 79 3.06 7.19 5.09
CA TRP A 79 2.26 6.75 3.95
C TRP A 79 2.66 5.36 3.45
N VAL A 80 3.95 5.04 3.39
CA VAL A 80 4.41 3.69 3.04
C VAL A 80 3.85 2.65 4.01
N LEU A 81 3.90 2.91 5.32
CA LEU A 81 3.31 2.03 6.33
C LEU A 81 1.79 1.87 6.15
N TYR A 82 1.09 2.96 5.84
CA TYR A 82 -0.34 2.92 5.53
C TYR A 82 -0.65 2.04 4.32
N TYR A 83 0.15 2.16 3.25
CA TYR A 83 -0.03 1.32 2.06
C TYR A 83 0.27 -0.16 2.30
N ILE A 84 1.29 -0.48 3.09
CA ILE A 84 1.57 -1.87 3.50
C ILE A 84 0.36 -2.44 4.25
N GLU A 85 -0.19 -1.70 5.20
CA GLU A 85 -1.37 -2.11 5.96
C GLU A 85 -2.58 -2.32 5.05
N ASN A 86 -2.86 -1.38 4.15
CA ASN A 86 -3.98 -1.48 3.21
C ASN A 86 -3.80 -2.64 2.21
N SER A 87 -2.57 -2.86 1.72
CA SER A 87 -2.25 -3.93 0.78
C SER A 87 -2.56 -5.32 1.35
N VAL A 88 -2.40 -5.54 2.65
CA VAL A 88 -2.75 -6.83 3.29
C VAL A 88 -4.24 -7.12 3.18
N ARG A 89 -5.08 -6.11 3.33
CA ARG A 89 -6.54 -6.24 3.15
C ARG A 89 -6.89 -6.51 1.68
N GLU A 90 -6.25 -5.78 0.76
CA GLU A 90 -6.48 -5.90 -0.67
C GLU A 90 -6.03 -7.26 -1.24
N VAL A 91 -4.90 -7.80 -0.78
CA VAL A 91 -4.39 -9.11 -1.19
C VAL A 91 -5.40 -10.23 -0.90
N THR A 92 -6.16 -10.14 0.18
CA THR A 92 -7.20 -11.12 0.48
C THR A 92 -8.30 -11.11 -0.60
N LEU A 93 -8.74 -9.94 -1.03
CA LEU A 93 -9.73 -9.79 -2.11
C LEU A 93 -9.19 -10.27 -3.46
N ILE A 94 -7.95 -9.90 -3.76
CA ILE A 94 -7.27 -10.35 -5.00
C ILE A 94 -7.17 -11.88 -5.00
N GLY A 95 -6.80 -12.49 -3.89
CA GLY A 95 -6.67 -13.94 -3.77
C GLY A 95 -7.96 -14.70 -4.08
N VAL A 96 -9.12 -14.14 -3.73
CA VAL A 96 -10.42 -14.70 -4.12
C VAL A 96 -10.61 -14.68 -5.63
N LEU A 97 -10.19 -13.60 -6.30
CA LEU A 97 -10.36 -13.41 -7.75
C LEU A 97 -9.33 -14.18 -8.56
N THR A 98 -8.07 -14.14 -8.14
CA THR A 98 -6.95 -14.78 -8.86
C THR A 98 -6.81 -16.27 -8.55
N GLY A 99 -7.55 -16.77 -7.59
CA GLY A 99 -7.49 -18.17 -7.18
C GLY A 99 -6.20 -18.51 -6.44
N THR A 100 -5.67 -17.59 -5.63
CA THR A 100 -4.40 -17.76 -4.91
C THR A 100 -4.45 -17.25 -3.47
N GLY A 101 -3.49 -17.70 -2.64
CA GLY A 101 -3.31 -17.23 -1.28
C GLY A 101 -4.48 -17.50 -0.33
N ILE A 102 -4.60 -16.70 0.71
CA ILE A 102 -5.61 -16.87 1.78
C ILE A 102 -7.04 -16.68 1.23
N GLY A 103 -7.23 -15.76 0.28
CA GLY A 103 -8.53 -15.54 -0.36
C GLY A 103 -9.03 -16.75 -1.14
N PHE A 104 -8.13 -17.49 -1.77
CA PHE A 104 -8.47 -18.75 -2.45
C PHE A 104 -8.90 -19.84 -1.47
N ILE A 105 -8.17 -19.98 -0.36
CA ILE A 105 -8.51 -20.93 0.71
C ILE A 105 -9.92 -20.63 1.25
N PHE A 106 -10.22 -19.36 1.52
CA PHE A 106 -11.57 -18.92 1.92
C PHE A 106 -12.62 -19.34 0.89
N ASN A 107 -12.38 -19.08 -0.41
CA ASN A 107 -13.30 -19.38 -1.49
C ASN A 107 -13.61 -20.89 -1.60
N ILE A 108 -12.59 -21.75 -1.44
CA ILE A 108 -12.76 -23.21 -1.45
C ILE A 108 -13.72 -23.65 -0.35
N TYR A 109 -13.49 -23.24 0.91
CA TYR A 109 -14.31 -23.64 2.03
C TYR A 109 -15.72 -23.05 1.96
N TYR A 110 -15.85 -21.81 1.52
CA TYR A 110 -17.14 -21.15 1.32
C TYR A 110 -18.00 -21.88 0.28
N ARG A 111 -17.43 -22.23 -0.87
CA ARG A 111 -18.12 -22.99 -1.93
C ARG A 111 -18.44 -24.43 -1.54
N SER A 112 -17.68 -25.00 -0.61
CA SER A 112 -17.92 -26.33 -0.06
C SER A 112 -18.92 -26.33 1.09
N PHE A 113 -19.61 -25.20 1.36
CA PHE A 113 -20.57 -25.02 2.46
C PHE A 113 -19.97 -25.27 3.86
N ARG A 114 -18.64 -25.24 3.99
CA ARG A 114 -17.96 -25.37 5.28
C ARG A 114 -17.71 -24.00 5.89
N TYR A 115 -18.79 -23.38 6.34
CA TYR A 115 -18.77 -22.01 6.87
C TYR A 115 -17.99 -21.88 8.19
N ASP A 116 -17.89 -22.94 8.96
CA ASP A 116 -17.06 -23.06 10.14
C ASP A 116 -15.58 -22.77 9.82
N THR A 117 -15.05 -23.49 8.83
CA THR A 117 -13.65 -23.34 8.39
C THR A 117 -13.43 -22.03 7.64
N ALA A 118 -14.40 -21.61 6.82
CA ALA A 118 -14.34 -20.30 6.15
C ALA A 118 -14.30 -19.14 7.16
N GLY A 119 -15.08 -19.24 8.24
CA GLY A 119 -15.06 -18.28 9.34
C GLY A 119 -13.71 -18.22 10.06
N LEU A 120 -13.05 -19.36 10.28
CA LEU A 120 -11.70 -19.41 10.85
C LEU A 120 -10.67 -18.70 9.95
N VAL A 121 -10.76 -18.87 8.63
CA VAL A 121 -9.87 -18.18 7.68
C VAL A 121 -10.02 -16.66 7.79
N ILE A 122 -11.27 -16.16 7.85
CA ILE A 122 -11.54 -14.73 8.05
C ILE A 122 -10.95 -14.24 9.38
N LEU A 123 -11.13 -15.01 10.46
CA LEU A 123 -10.62 -14.66 11.77
C LEU A 123 -9.10 -14.51 11.75
N VAL A 124 -8.39 -15.43 11.09
CA VAL A 124 -6.93 -15.35 10.92
C VAL A 124 -6.55 -14.09 10.18
N VAL A 125 -7.25 -13.73 9.09
CA VAL A 125 -6.98 -12.50 8.33
C VAL A 125 -7.20 -11.27 9.21
N VAL A 126 -8.28 -11.22 9.98
CA VAL A 126 -8.58 -10.11 10.89
C VAL A 126 -7.48 -9.94 11.93
N LEU A 127 -7.03 -11.03 12.56
CA LEU A 127 -5.94 -11.00 13.55
C LEU A 127 -4.63 -10.51 12.91
N LEU A 128 -4.34 -10.93 11.69
CA LEU A 128 -3.16 -10.51 10.95
C LEU A 128 -3.20 -9.01 10.65
N VAL A 129 -4.34 -8.50 10.18
CA VAL A 129 -4.55 -7.06 9.92
C VAL A 129 -4.38 -6.25 11.19
N ILE A 130 -4.99 -6.65 12.31
CA ILE A 130 -4.85 -5.96 13.60
C ILE A 130 -3.39 -5.97 14.05
N GLY A 131 -2.67 -7.08 13.90
CA GLY A 131 -1.26 -7.17 14.25
C GLY A 131 -0.38 -6.18 13.46
N ILE A 132 -0.60 -6.08 12.16
CA ILE A 132 0.12 -5.14 11.29
C ILE A 132 -0.24 -3.69 11.64
N GLU A 133 -1.51 -3.39 11.89
CA GLU A 133 -1.97 -2.05 12.29
C GLU A 133 -1.31 -1.59 13.61
N LEU A 134 -1.27 -2.47 14.61
CA LEU A 134 -0.60 -2.17 15.88
C LEU A 134 0.90 -1.91 15.69
N LEU A 135 1.55 -2.70 14.85
CA LEU A 135 2.97 -2.53 14.54
C LEU A 135 3.22 -1.20 13.80
N SER A 136 2.42 -0.90 12.78
CA SER A 136 2.49 0.35 12.02
C SER A 136 2.29 1.58 12.91
N ASN A 137 1.30 1.54 13.81
CA ASN A 137 1.02 2.61 14.75
C ASN A 137 2.17 2.83 15.74
N LYS A 138 2.82 1.74 16.19
CA LYS A 138 3.99 1.84 17.08
C LYS A 138 5.18 2.50 16.38
N ILE A 139 5.39 2.18 15.11
CA ILE A 139 6.47 2.78 14.29
C ILE A 139 6.18 4.27 14.05
N ARG A 140 4.95 4.63 13.65
CA ARG A 140 4.56 6.04 13.43
C ARG A 140 4.76 6.89 14.66
N LYS A 141 4.34 6.42 15.86
CA LYS A 141 4.53 7.14 17.11
C LYS A 141 6.00 7.37 17.48
N LYS A 142 6.93 6.59 16.94
CA LYS A 142 8.35 6.76 17.18
C LYS A 142 9.00 7.74 16.18
N LEU A 143 8.34 7.97 15.04
CA LEU A 143 8.83 8.85 13.96
C LEU A 143 8.29 10.29 14.06
N MET A 144 7.18 10.47 14.78
CA MET A 144 6.61 11.77 15.13
C MET A 144 7.12 12.18 16.52
#